data_a2b6cd5d8e961a048c43c0f9690fff13
#
_entry.id   a2b6cd5d8e961a048c43c0f9690fff13
#
_cell.length_a   1.000
_cell.length_b   1.000
_cell.length_c   1.000
_cell.angle_alpha   90.00
_cell.angle_beta   90.00
_cell.angle_gamma   90.00
#
_symmetry.space_group_name_H-M   'P 1'
#
loop_
_entity.id
_entity.type
_entity.pdbx_description
1 polymer ?
#
loop_
_entity_poly.entity_id
_entity_poly.type
_entity_poly.pdbx_seq_one_letter_code
_entity_poly.pdbx_strand_id
1 'polypeptide(L)'
;TPDYSQGAAFVRGRYVPIGEAAIPITDWGFLRSDATYDVVTVWDGAFFRLDAHLERFLASCARFRLDPGLSPAQITAVLEQCVRLSGLRESYVEMIVTRGQPPWGSRDPRLAVN
;
A
#
# COMPACT_ATOMS: atom_id res chain seq x y z
N THR A 1 11.22 -17.92 -11.71
CA THR A 1 10.94 -17.66 -10.29
C THR A 1 11.17 -16.17 -9.99
N PRO A 2 10.20 -15.48 -9.40
CA PRO A 2 10.35 -14.06 -9.06
C PRO A 2 11.50 -13.84 -8.09
N ASP A 3 12.24 -12.76 -8.29
CA ASP A 3 13.32 -12.35 -7.40
C ASP A 3 12.86 -11.18 -6.54
N TYR A 4 12.66 -11.43 -5.26
CA TYR A 4 12.22 -10.42 -4.29
C TYR A 4 13.39 -9.81 -3.49
N SER A 5 14.64 -10.13 -3.84
CA SER A 5 15.80 -9.74 -3.04
C SER A 5 15.98 -8.22 -2.92
N GLN A 6 15.45 -7.45 -3.85
CA GLN A 6 15.50 -5.98 -3.81
C GLN A 6 14.27 -5.37 -3.13
N GLY A 7 13.33 -6.19 -2.73
CA GLY A 7 12.08 -5.80 -2.09
C GLY A 7 10.88 -6.46 -2.73
N ALA A 8 9.77 -6.45 -2.02
CA ALA A 8 8.50 -7.00 -2.48
C ALA A 8 7.42 -5.95 -2.37
N ALA A 9 6.44 -6.02 -3.24
CA ALA A 9 5.27 -5.14 -3.18
C ALA A 9 4.00 -5.98 -3.34
N PHE A 10 2.91 -5.48 -2.77
CA PHE A 10 1.57 -6.03 -2.94
C PHE A 10 0.74 -4.99 -3.67
N VAL A 11 0.36 -5.28 -4.91
CA VAL A 11 -0.38 -4.36 -5.77
C VAL A 11 -1.50 -5.11 -6.45
N ARG A 12 -2.72 -4.60 -6.33
CA ARG A 12 -3.90 -5.19 -6.98
C ARG A 12 -4.10 -6.66 -6.63
N GLY A 13 -3.91 -7.00 -5.35
CA GLY A 13 -4.12 -8.34 -4.86
C GLY A 13 -3.01 -9.33 -5.18
N ARG A 14 -1.86 -8.85 -5.67
CA ARG A 14 -0.75 -9.73 -6.07
C ARG A 14 0.57 -9.27 -5.47
N TYR A 15 1.39 -10.23 -5.06
CA TYR A 15 2.77 -9.97 -4.65
C TYR A 15 3.67 -9.96 -5.87
N VAL A 16 4.48 -8.93 -6.01
CA VAL A 16 5.43 -8.78 -7.11
C VAL A 16 6.78 -8.27 -6.60
N PRO A 17 7.88 -8.56 -7.30
CA PRO A 17 9.15 -7.89 -7.00
C PRO A 17 9.01 -6.38 -7.09
N ILE A 18 9.71 -5.65 -6.22
CA ILE A 18 9.52 -4.20 -6.12
C ILE A 18 9.75 -3.47 -7.45
N GLY A 19 10.68 -3.95 -8.25
CA GLY A 19 10.97 -3.34 -9.56
C GLY A 19 9.87 -3.53 -10.58
N GLU A 20 8.92 -4.45 -10.34
CA GLU A 20 7.79 -4.72 -11.23
C GLU A 20 6.50 -4.09 -10.74
N ALA A 21 6.53 -3.47 -9.55
CA ALA A 21 5.33 -2.84 -8.99
C ALA A 21 4.99 -1.58 -9.76
N ALA A 22 3.74 -1.47 -10.19
CA ALA A 22 3.29 -0.33 -10.99
C ALA A 22 1.80 -0.09 -10.74
N ILE A 23 1.40 1.15 -10.91
CA ILE A 23 0.00 1.55 -10.94
C ILE A 23 -0.28 2.24 -12.27
N PRO A 24 -1.55 2.26 -12.74
CA PRO A 24 -1.87 2.97 -13.96
C PRO A 24 -1.59 4.47 -13.81
N ILE A 25 -1.11 5.11 -14.86
CA ILE A 25 -0.88 6.56 -14.83
C ILE A 25 -2.19 7.34 -14.73
N THR A 26 -3.33 6.69 -14.99
CA THR A 26 -4.66 7.30 -14.87
C THR A 26 -5.22 7.23 -13.44
N ASP A 27 -4.50 6.61 -12.52
CA ASP A 27 -4.87 6.59 -11.11
C ASP A 27 -4.82 8.00 -10.54
N TRP A 28 -5.89 8.41 -9.83
CA TRP A 28 -5.96 9.76 -9.27
C TRP A 28 -4.93 10.00 -8.16
N GLY A 29 -4.42 8.94 -7.55
CA GLY A 29 -3.29 9.07 -6.63
C GLY A 29 -2.08 9.67 -7.31
N PHE A 30 -1.84 9.27 -8.57
CA PHE A 30 -0.78 9.85 -9.37
C PHE A 30 -1.18 11.20 -9.99
N LEU A 31 -2.34 11.24 -10.67
CA LEU A 31 -2.74 12.44 -11.42
C LEU A 31 -3.13 13.63 -10.55
N ARG A 32 -3.67 13.37 -9.34
CA ARG A 32 -4.28 14.42 -8.51
C ARG A 32 -3.80 14.41 -7.07
N SER A 33 -2.80 13.60 -6.75
CA SER A 33 -2.30 13.42 -5.38
C SER A 33 -3.41 12.98 -4.42
N ASP A 34 -4.43 12.27 -4.93
CA ASP A 34 -5.55 11.80 -4.12
C ASP A 34 -5.21 10.45 -3.49
N ALA A 35 -4.40 10.52 -2.45
CA ALA A 35 -3.84 9.34 -1.79
C ALA A 35 -3.41 9.70 -0.38
N THR A 36 -3.24 8.66 0.44
CA THR A 36 -2.57 8.80 1.73
C THR A 36 -1.63 7.62 1.94
N TYR A 37 -0.63 7.80 2.80
CA TYR A 37 0.35 6.74 3.04
C TYR A 37 0.90 6.83 4.47
N ASP A 38 1.54 5.74 4.88
CA ASP A 38 2.33 5.71 6.10
C ASP A 38 3.53 4.78 5.86
N VAL A 39 4.62 4.99 6.60
CA VAL A 39 5.85 4.22 6.44
C VAL A 39 6.23 3.61 7.77
N VAL A 40 6.52 2.31 7.76
CA VAL A 40 6.92 1.55 8.95
C VAL A 40 8.34 1.04 8.78
N THR A 41 9.19 1.31 9.75
CA THR A 41 10.56 0.79 9.76
C THR A 41 10.56 -0.68 10.15
N VAL A 42 11.38 -1.47 9.44
CA VAL A 42 11.67 -2.86 9.77
C VAL A 42 13.09 -2.94 10.29
N TRP A 43 13.23 -3.41 11.52
CA TRP A 43 14.52 -3.57 12.18
C TRP A 43 14.67 -5.02 12.62
N ASP A 44 15.75 -5.66 12.19
CA ASP A 44 16.04 -7.04 12.52
C ASP A 44 14.85 -7.97 12.18
N GLY A 45 14.19 -7.70 11.05
CA GLY A 45 13.06 -8.48 10.57
C GLY A 45 11.72 -8.20 11.26
N ALA A 46 11.69 -7.24 12.18
CA ALA A 46 10.47 -6.90 12.92
C ALA A 46 10.05 -5.46 12.69
N PHE A 47 8.75 -5.23 12.65
CA PHE A 47 8.20 -3.89 12.52
C PHE A 47 8.39 -3.08 13.80
N PHE A 48 8.77 -1.83 13.65
CA PHE A 48 8.86 -0.90 14.76
C PHE A 48 7.55 -0.13 14.88
N ARG A 49 6.77 -0.43 15.94
CA ARG A 49 5.49 0.23 16.26
C ARG A 49 4.48 0.16 15.12
N LEU A 50 4.32 -1.02 14.54
CA LEU A 50 3.36 -1.22 13.45
C LEU A 50 1.95 -0.82 13.86
N ASP A 51 1.52 -1.14 15.07
CA ASP A 51 0.19 -0.83 15.57
C ASP A 51 -0.10 0.68 15.52
N ALA A 52 0.84 1.51 15.97
CA ALA A 52 0.69 2.98 15.94
C ALA A 52 0.65 3.52 14.50
N HIS A 53 1.51 2.99 13.62
CA HIS A 53 1.52 3.40 12.22
C HIS A 53 0.24 2.99 11.50
N LEU A 54 -0.24 1.78 11.75
CA LEU A 54 -1.46 1.29 11.13
C LEU A 54 -2.68 2.09 11.61
N GLU A 55 -2.74 2.40 12.90
CA GLU A 55 -3.82 3.23 13.44
C GLU A 55 -3.84 4.61 12.77
N ARG A 56 -2.68 5.25 12.63
CA ARG A 56 -2.57 6.55 11.98
C ARG A 56 -2.94 6.48 10.50
N PHE A 57 -2.48 5.42 9.81
CA PHE A 57 -2.80 5.19 8.40
C PHE A 57 -4.30 5.06 8.20
N LEU A 58 -4.96 4.24 9.02
CA LEU A 58 -6.40 4.01 8.89
C LEU A 58 -7.21 5.27 9.27
N ALA A 59 -6.74 6.05 10.24
CA ALA A 59 -7.35 7.32 10.57
C ALA A 59 -7.25 8.31 9.40
N SER A 60 -6.11 8.34 8.71
CA SER A 60 -5.93 9.16 7.51
C SER A 60 -6.85 8.70 6.38
N CYS A 61 -6.95 7.39 6.17
CA CYS A 61 -7.86 6.84 5.17
C CYS A 61 -9.30 7.29 5.43
N ALA A 62 -9.76 7.17 6.67
CA ALA A 62 -11.11 7.58 7.06
C ALA A 62 -11.32 9.08 6.85
N ARG A 63 -10.34 9.90 7.21
CA ARG A 63 -10.41 11.35 7.07
C ARG A 63 -10.57 11.78 5.61
N PHE A 64 -9.88 11.13 4.70
CA PHE A 64 -9.94 11.44 3.27
C PHE A 64 -10.96 10.58 2.53
N ARG A 65 -11.71 9.74 3.25
CA ARG A 65 -12.70 8.83 2.66
C ARG A 65 -12.09 7.92 1.60
N LEU A 66 -10.90 7.44 1.87
CA LEU A 66 -10.22 6.45 1.06
C LEU A 66 -10.45 5.08 1.70
N ASP A 67 -10.87 4.11 0.89
CA ASP A 67 -11.13 2.74 1.37
C ASP A 67 -9.92 1.86 1.09
N PRO A 68 -9.23 1.35 2.12
CA PRO A 68 -8.10 0.46 1.90
C PRO A 68 -8.51 -0.91 1.34
N GLY A 69 -9.80 -1.28 1.46
CA GLY A 69 -10.29 -2.54 0.92
C GLY A 69 -9.89 -3.78 1.71
N LEU A 70 -9.11 -3.63 2.77
CA LEU A 70 -8.64 -4.72 3.61
C LEU A 70 -8.85 -4.35 5.08
N SER A 71 -9.08 -5.38 5.91
CA SER A 71 -9.15 -5.19 7.36
C SER A 71 -7.75 -4.92 7.93
N PRO A 72 -7.65 -4.37 9.15
CA PRO A 72 -6.34 -4.18 9.80
C PRO A 72 -5.53 -5.48 9.88
N ALA A 73 -6.17 -6.60 10.17
CA ALA A 73 -5.49 -7.90 10.23
C ALA A 73 -4.96 -8.32 8.85
N GLN A 74 -5.74 -8.07 7.79
CA GLN A 74 -5.32 -8.39 6.43
C GLN A 74 -4.16 -7.50 5.99
N ILE A 75 -4.19 -6.21 6.32
CA ILE A 75 -3.09 -5.29 6.03
C ILE A 75 -1.81 -5.78 6.72
N THR A 76 -1.90 -6.12 7.99
CA THR A 76 -0.76 -6.64 8.75
C THR A 76 -0.18 -7.89 8.08
N ALA A 77 -1.04 -8.83 7.68
CA ALA A 77 -0.61 -10.06 7.01
C ALA A 77 0.11 -9.76 5.68
N VAL A 78 -0.39 -8.80 4.91
CA VAL A 78 0.25 -8.39 3.65
C VAL A 78 1.63 -7.80 3.92
N LEU A 79 1.75 -6.90 4.89
CA LEU A 79 3.03 -6.28 5.24
C LEU A 79 4.04 -7.32 5.70
N GLU A 80 3.63 -8.26 6.55
CA GLU A 80 4.49 -9.34 7.01
C GLU A 80 4.96 -10.22 5.86
N GLN A 81 4.07 -10.53 4.92
CA GLN A 81 4.43 -11.36 3.77
C GLN A 81 5.43 -10.65 2.86
N CYS A 82 5.27 -9.35 2.64
CA CYS A 82 6.24 -8.58 1.85
C CYS A 82 7.64 -8.65 2.48
N VAL A 83 7.72 -8.51 3.80
CA VAL A 83 9.01 -8.61 4.51
C VAL A 83 9.61 -10.01 4.36
N ARG A 84 8.77 -11.06 4.54
CA ARG A 84 9.25 -12.44 4.37
C ARG A 84 9.76 -12.70 2.96
N LEU A 85 9.02 -12.28 1.94
CA LEU A 85 9.41 -12.49 0.55
C LEU A 85 10.73 -11.80 0.22
N SER A 86 10.95 -10.60 0.74
CA SER A 86 12.18 -9.85 0.46
C SER A 86 13.40 -10.46 1.16
N GLY A 87 13.20 -11.06 2.32
CA GLY A 87 14.30 -11.55 3.14
C GLY A 87 15.15 -10.45 3.77
N LEU A 88 14.79 -9.19 3.57
CA LEU A 88 15.54 -8.06 4.11
C LEU A 88 15.25 -7.90 5.61
N ARG A 89 16.30 -7.76 6.40
CA ARG A 89 16.16 -7.60 7.84
C ARG A 89 16.07 -6.14 8.25
N GLU A 90 16.69 -5.27 7.46
CA GLU A 90 16.68 -3.83 7.67
C GLU A 90 16.04 -3.19 6.44
N SER A 91 14.86 -2.61 6.61
CA SER A 91 14.14 -2.01 5.50
C SER A 91 13.03 -1.09 6.04
N TYR A 92 12.20 -0.61 5.17
CA TYR A 92 10.95 0.02 5.54
C TYR A 92 9.86 -0.46 4.60
N VAL A 93 8.61 -0.39 5.04
CA VAL A 93 7.46 -0.72 4.22
C VAL A 93 6.55 0.50 4.16
N GLU A 94 6.16 0.86 2.97
CA GLU A 94 5.22 1.95 2.74
C GLU A 94 3.86 1.35 2.38
N MET A 95 2.82 1.79 3.09
CA MET A 95 1.44 1.43 2.77
C MET A 95 0.75 2.65 2.20
N ILE A 96 0.11 2.47 1.03
CA ILE A 96 -0.48 3.56 0.28
C ILE A 96 -1.88 3.17 -0.14
N VAL A 97 -2.84 4.08 0.04
CA VAL A 97 -4.17 3.95 -0.55
C VAL A 97 -4.40 5.13 -1.47
N THR A 98 -4.80 4.85 -2.69
CA THR A 98 -5.17 5.87 -3.67
C THR A 98 -6.67 5.87 -3.87
N ARG A 99 -7.18 6.94 -4.49
CA ARG A 99 -8.59 6.99 -4.93
C ARG A 99 -8.85 5.97 -6.04
N GLY A 100 -7.81 5.55 -6.75
CA GLY A 100 -8.00 4.76 -7.95
C GLY A 100 -8.48 5.64 -9.09
N GLN A 101 -9.27 5.07 -9.98
CA GLN A 101 -9.79 5.82 -11.11
C GLN A 101 -11.30 5.61 -11.25
N PRO A 102 -12.07 6.70 -11.42
CA PRO A 102 -13.49 6.56 -11.73
C PRO A 102 -13.66 6.12 -13.19
N PRO A 103 -14.89 5.73 -13.60
CA PRO A 103 -15.15 5.40 -14.99
C PRO A 103 -14.72 6.53 -15.92
N TRP A 104 -14.26 6.16 -17.12
CA TRP A 104 -13.75 7.13 -18.08
C TRP A 104 -14.75 8.28 -18.30
N GLY A 105 -14.22 9.48 -18.21
CA GLY A 105 -15.02 10.71 -18.35
C GLY A 105 -15.71 11.18 -17.09
N SER A 106 -15.75 10.37 -16.02
CA SER A 106 -16.34 10.79 -14.77
C SER A 106 -15.36 11.63 -13.96
N ARG A 107 -15.89 12.62 -13.23
CA ARG A 107 -15.15 13.41 -12.24
C ARG A 107 -15.64 13.10 -10.83
N ASP A 108 -16.49 12.10 -10.66
CA ASP A 108 -17.07 11.78 -9.36
C ASP A 108 -16.17 10.79 -8.62
N PRO A 109 -15.48 11.20 -7.55
CA PRO A 109 -14.58 10.32 -6.82
C PRO A 109 -15.31 9.15 -6.16
N ARG A 110 -16.62 9.25 -5.95
CA ARG A 110 -17.40 8.16 -5.36
C ARG A 110 -17.50 6.95 -6.29
N LEU A 111 -17.26 7.16 -7.58
CA LEU A 111 -17.31 6.10 -8.59
C LEU A 111 -15.93 5.49 -8.85
N ALA A 112 -14.89 5.98 -8.16
CA ALA A 112 -13.53 5.50 -8.39
C ALA A 112 -13.36 4.09 -7.84
N VAL A 113 -12.52 3.32 -8.53
CA VAL A 113 -12.11 1.96 -8.12
C VAL A 113 -10.60 1.96 -7.96
N ASN A 114 -10.14 1.59 -6.78
CA ASN A 114 -8.71 1.51 -6.46
C ASN A 114 -8.21 0.08 -6.38
#